data_ce25f8c142ed837aa222ffd9337e8e50
#
_entry.id   ce25f8c142ed837aa222ffd9337e8e50
#
_cell.length_a   1.000
_cell.length_b   1.000
_cell.length_c   1.000
_cell.angle_alpha   90.00
_cell.angle_beta   90.00
_cell.angle_gamma   90.00
#
_symmetry.space_group_name_H-M   'P 1'
#
loop_
_entity.id
_entity.type
_entity.pdbx_description
1 polymer ?
#
loop_
_entity_poly.entity_id
_entity_poly.type
_entity_poly.pdbx_seq_one_letter_code
_entity_poly.pdbx_strand_id
1 'polypeptide(L)'
;MKRFKALKLRPPKAVSPTHANLDTADTALGREIDSRAPEDGSLSGHKLLPHGKDAFAARVLLARSAERTLDVQYYIWHDDLSGSLLLDELDAAAKRGVRVRLIVDDIGTSRLDARFAILAEQPNFEVRIYNPCVVRWPKPVNYLFAFKRLNCRMHAKSFTADSQATIVGGRNIGDEYFAARKEGQFADLDVLAVGAIVPEVAKAFDAYWNGSHVHPIENIARRVTSATRRAVERARVRLAISTRAERYRKDVRQRRLFGEMIDGTISMTWACSRLINHDYRDRGRGQGPTDLSTLMPAGFEQPRRELDVISGYFVPTAAGTAQLAELSRSGVRVRVLTNSFAATDVGFVHTGYAPCRPPLLAAGVKLFEMPAPDDKPKTAAKFVRATSARARALRDEGRSLHAKTYGVDGKQVYVGSANFDPRSAHLNTEMGLLIDSPRMARELSQSFDRDISENVYCLSLGEDGRVRWTDARDDDPQAEPTEPGTTVFSRVLVSLLSRVPIERYL
;
A
#
# COMPACT_ATOMS: atom_id res chain seq x y z
N MET A 1 36.44 -6.06 26.86
CA MET A 1 35.15 -5.99 26.13
C MET A 1 34.01 -6.32 27.09
N LYS A 2 33.36 -5.31 27.69
CA LYS A 2 32.19 -5.51 28.53
C LYS A 2 31.02 -5.94 27.61
N ARG A 3 30.47 -7.12 27.82
CA ARG A 3 29.26 -7.61 27.13
C ARG A 3 28.16 -6.56 27.29
N PHE A 4 27.79 -5.87 26.23
CA PHE A 4 26.53 -5.14 26.21
C PHE A 4 25.41 -6.16 26.48
N LYS A 5 24.84 -6.11 27.68
CA LYS A 5 23.59 -6.82 27.95
C LYS A 5 22.59 -6.34 26.91
N ALA A 6 22.13 -7.27 26.07
CA ALA A 6 21.14 -6.95 25.07
C ALA A 6 19.96 -6.24 25.77
N LEU A 7 19.75 -4.97 25.42
CA LEU A 7 18.57 -4.25 25.87
C LEU A 7 17.35 -5.04 25.38
N LYS A 8 16.66 -5.71 26.30
CA LYS A 8 15.43 -6.44 25.96
C LYS A 8 14.25 -5.52 26.25
N LEU A 9 13.29 -5.52 25.34
CA LEU A 9 11.95 -5.01 25.66
C LEU A 9 11.47 -5.74 26.92
N ARG A 10 10.80 -5.02 27.82
CA ARG A 10 10.07 -5.69 28.90
C ARG A 10 9.10 -6.68 28.26
N PRO A 11 9.04 -7.93 28.77
CA PRO A 11 8.00 -8.84 28.26
C PRO A 11 6.65 -8.10 28.37
N PRO A 12 5.79 -8.17 27.35
CA PRO A 12 4.47 -7.58 27.45
C PRO A 12 3.80 -8.12 28.73
N LYS A 13 3.15 -7.27 29.52
CA LYS A 13 2.18 -7.76 30.50
C LYS A 13 1.25 -8.69 29.72
N ALA A 14 0.99 -9.87 30.28
CA ALA A 14 0.05 -10.81 29.67
C ALA A 14 -1.26 -10.05 29.39
N VAL A 15 -1.53 -9.77 28.13
CA VAL A 15 -2.78 -9.14 27.69
C VAL A 15 -3.66 -10.30 27.24
N SER A 16 -4.87 -10.36 27.76
CA SER A 16 -5.83 -11.36 27.31
C SER A 16 -6.06 -11.23 25.81
N PRO A 17 -6.10 -12.33 25.06
CA PRO A 17 -6.44 -12.29 23.65
C PRO A 17 -7.83 -11.64 23.46
N THR A 18 -7.93 -10.77 22.46
CA THR A 18 -9.23 -10.22 22.04
C THR A 18 -9.44 -10.49 20.58
N HIS A 19 -10.69 -10.74 20.20
CA HIS A 19 -11.05 -11.16 18.85
C HIS A 19 -12.03 -10.17 18.21
N ALA A 20 -12.09 -10.20 16.89
CA ALA A 20 -13.08 -9.47 16.12
C ALA A 20 -14.50 -9.93 16.57
N ASN A 21 -15.40 -8.97 16.66
CA ASN A 21 -16.81 -9.28 16.80
C ASN A 21 -17.38 -9.55 15.42
N LEU A 22 -17.78 -10.79 15.15
CA LEU A 22 -18.39 -11.20 13.90
C LEU A 22 -19.93 -11.18 13.93
N ASP A 23 -20.51 -11.05 15.12
CA ASP A 23 -21.96 -10.93 15.30
C ASP A 23 -22.35 -9.44 15.24
N THR A 24 -22.43 -8.92 14.02
CA THR A 24 -22.62 -7.49 13.71
C THR A 24 -23.56 -7.26 12.53
N ALA A 25 -24.27 -8.28 12.07
CA ALA A 25 -25.23 -8.18 10.95
C ALA A 25 -26.37 -7.21 11.27
N ASP A 26 -26.72 -7.05 12.54
CA ASP A 26 -27.76 -6.14 13.03
C ASP A 26 -27.32 -4.67 13.18
N THR A 27 -26.05 -4.34 12.86
CA THR A 27 -25.61 -2.93 12.74
C THR A 27 -26.23 -2.26 11.52
N ALA A 28 -26.26 -0.93 11.50
CA ALA A 28 -26.73 -0.20 10.31
C ALA A 28 -25.96 -0.58 9.05
N LEU A 29 -24.63 -0.72 9.20
CA LEU A 29 -23.74 -1.15 8.10
C LEU A 29 -24.06 -2.59 7.64
N GLY A 30 -24.28 -3.51 8.57
CA GLY A 30 -24.66 -4.90 8.27
C GLY A 30 -25.97 -4.99 7.50
N ARG A 31 -27.02 -4.35 8.01
CA ARG A 31 -28.33 -4.31 7.33
C ARG A 31 -28.26 -3.71 5.93
N GLU A 32 -27.50 -2.63 5.74
CA GLU A 32 -27.31 -2.00 4.45
C GLU A 32 -26.63 -2.92 3.45
N ILE A 33 -25.59 -3.66 3.88
CA ILE A 33 -24.88 -4.62 3.04
C ILE A 33 -25.78 -5.80 2.71
N ASP A 34 -26.48 -6.38 3.69
CA ASP A 34 -27.40 -7.52 3.49
C ASP A 34 -28.52 -7.18 2.50
N SER A 35 -29.04 -5.96 2.53
CA SER A 35 -30.10 -5.51 1.61
C SER A 35 -29.69 -5.50 0.13
N ARG A 36 -28.39 -5.55 -0.15
CA ARG A 36 -27.79 -5.43 -1.49
C ARG A 36 -26.98 -6.65 -1.90
N ALA A 37 -26.64 -7.50 -0.94
CA ALA A 37 -25.88 -8.70 -1.21
C ALA A 37 -26.69 -9.63 -2.11
N PRO A 38 -26.05 -10.27 -3.11
CA PRO A 38 -26.67 -11.37 -3.82
C PRO A 38 -27.08 -12.49 -2.86
N GLU A 39 -28.08 -13.29 -3.25
CA GLU A 39 -28.50 -14.48 -2.48
C GLU A 39 -27.35 -15.49 -2.27
N ASP A 40 -26.39 -15.52 -3.20
CA ASP A 40 -25.15 -16.28 -3.04
C ASP A 40 -24.24 -15.64 -2.00
N GLY A 41 -24.36 -16.10 -0.77
CA GLY A 41 -23.57 -15.63 0.37
C GLY A 41 -22.04 -15.90 0.28
N SER A 42 -21.55 -16.57 -0.78
CA SER A 42 -20.12 -16.78 -1.02
C SER A 42 -19.46 -15.58 -1.71
N LEU A 43 -20.23 -14.66 -2.27
CA LEU A 43 -19.74 -13.52 -3.01
C LEU A 43 -19.36 -12.36 -2.08
N SER A 44 -18.42 -11.57 -2.55
CA SER A 44 -18.03 -10.30 -1.93
C SER A 44 -18.21 -9.15 -2.91
N GLY A 45 -18.70 -8.03 -2.42
CA GLY A 45 -18.80 -6.79 -3.19
C GLY A 45 -17.48 -5.99 -3.12
N HIS A 46 -17.00 -5.53 -4.25
CA HIS A 46 -15.72 -4.83 -4.37
C HIS A 46 -15.88 -3.48 -5.05
N LYS A 47 -15.24 -2.44 -4.51
CA LYS A 47 -15.12 -1.11 -5.11
C LYS A 47 -13.66 -0.67 -5.10
N LEU A 48 -13.07 -0.45 -6.27
CA LEU A 48 -11.72 0.12 -6.37
C LEU A 48 -11.71 1.59 -5.96
N LEU A 49 -10.68 1.98 -5.21
CA LEU A 49 -10.44 3.33 -4.71
C LEU A 49 -9.13 3.89 -5.29
N PRO A 50 -9.11 4.27 -6.58
CA PRO A 50 -7.89 4.76 -7.22
C PRO A 50 -7.48 6.17 -6.77
N HIS A 51 -8.43 7.00 -6.34
CA HIS A 51 -8.17 8.37 -5.92
C HIS A 51 -7.93 8.48 -4.42
N GLY A 52 -6.86 9.19 -4.01
CA GLY A 52 -6.50 9.35 -2.60
C GLY A 52 -7.62 9.98 -1.75
N LYS A 53 -8.29 11.04 -2.25
CA LYS A 53 -9.42 11.68 -1.53
C LYS A 53 -10.61 10.74 -1.38
N ASP A 54 -10.90 9.87 -2.36
CA ASP A 54 -11.96 8.86 -2.25
C ASP A 54 -11.59 7.79 -1.23
N ALA A 55 -10.33 7.35 -1.23
CA ALA A 55 -9.82 6.38 -0.26
C ALA A 55 -9.83 6.94 1.18
N PHE A 56 -9.59 8.26 1.35
CA PHE A 56 -9.74 8.93 2.64
C PHE A 56 -11.21 9.04 3.05
N ALA A 57 -12.08 9.46 2.12
CA ALA A 57 -13.52 9.57 2.34
C ALA A 57 -14.12 8.24 2.82
N ALA A 58 -13.79 7.14 2.17
CA ALA A 58 -14.25 5.80 2.54
C ALA A 58 -13.87 5.44 3.99
N ARG A 59 -12.62 5.71 4.41
CA ARG A 59 -12.18 5.46 5.80
C ARG A 59 -12.91 6.31 6.83
N VAL A 60 -13.09 7.60 6.53
CA VAL A 60 -13.85 8.53 7.38
C VAL A 60 -15.30 8.06 7.54
N LEU A 61 -15.96 7.70 6.44
CA LEU A 61 -17.34 7.25 6.47
C LEU A 61 -17.49 5.92 7.21
N LEU A 62 -16.60 4.95 6.98
CA LEU A 62 -16.59 3.69 7.75
C LEU A 62 -16.37 3.95 9.25
N ALA A 63 -15.44 4.86 9.63
CA ALA A 63 -15.23 5.22 11.02
C ALA A 63 -16.47 5.84 11.67
N ARG A 64 -17.22 6.62 10.92
CA ARG A 64 -18.47 7.28 11.39
C ARG A 64 -19.66 6.32 11.46
N SER A 65 -19.74 5.38 10.52
CA SER A 65 -20.84 4.40 10.46
C SER A 65 -20.65 3.24 11.43
N ALA A 66 -19.43 2.99 11.93
CA ALA A 66 -19.18 1.93 12.89
C ALA A 66 -19.97 2.12 14.17
N GLU A 67 -20.67 1.06 14.60
CA GLU A 67 -21.47 0.99 15.82
C GLU A 67 -20.80 0.14 16.92
N ARG A 68 -19.98 -0.87 16.54
CA ARG A 68 -19.41 -1.83 17.49
C ARG A 68 -17.90 -1.90 17.48
N THR A 69 -17.28 -2.02 16.29
CA THR A 69 -15.82 -2.27 16.19
C THR A 69 -15.17 -1.55 15.05
N LEU A 70 -13.93 -1.11 15.29
CA LEU A 70 -12.99 -0.65 14.26
C LEU A 70 -11.64 -1.35 14.45
N ASP A 71 -11.23 -2.17 13.49
CA ASP A 71 -9.95 -2.85 13.48
C ASP A 71 -9.07 -2.24 12.38
N VAL A 72 -7.97 -1.61 12.79
CA VAL A 72 -7.17 -0.73 11.94
C VAL A 72 -5.71 -1.16 11.99
N GLN A 73 -5.12 -1.47 10.82
CA GLN A 73 -3.76 -1.95 10.70
C GLN A 73 -3.01 -1.21 9.60
N TYR A 74 -1.84 -0.60 9.95
CA TYR A 74 -1.01 0.14 8.99
C TYR A 74 0.48 0.00 9.24
N TYR A 75 1.25 -0.01 8.15
CA TYR A 75 2.71 0.06 8.22
C TYR A 75 3.19 1.46 8.57
N ILE A 76 2.69 2.50 7.86
CA ILE A 76 3.04 3.90 8.10
C ILE A 76 1.80 4.66 8.57
N TRP A 77 2.00 5.50 9.59
CA TRP A 77 1.06 6.53 10.01
C TRP A 77 1.82 7.81 10.28
N HIS A 78 1.61 8.85 9.45
CA HIS A 78 2.28 10.13 9.61
C HIS A 78 1.52 11.07 10.55
N ASP A 79 2.30 11.91 11.28
CA ASP A 79 1.76 13.00 12.09
C ASP A 79 1.57 14.26 11.22
N ASP A 80 0.69 14.13 10.23
CA ASP A 80 0.36 15.16 9.25
C ASP A 80 -1.16 15.45 9.22
N LEU A 81 -1.66 16.15 8.20
CA LEU A 81 -3.05 16.54 8.14
C LEU A 81 -3.99 15.33 8.06
N SER A 82 -3.78 14.46 7.08
CA SER A 82 -4.66 13.30 6.86
C SER A 82 -4.56 12.29 8.01
N GLY A 83 -3.35 12.03 8.50
CA GLY A 83 -3.13 11.16 9.64
C GLY A 83 -3.79 11.68 10.92
N SER A 84 -3.72 12.99 11.15
CA SER A 84 -4.36 13.62 12.31
C SER A 84 -5.87 13.60 12.22
N LEU A 85 -6.43 13.93 11.05
CA LEU A 85 -7.88 13.92 10.86
C LEU A 85 -8.46 12.52 11.03
N LEU A 86 -7.77 11.49 10.53
CA LEU A 86 -8.25 10.10 10.69
C LEU A 86 -8.16 9.62 12.14
N LEU A 87 -7.10 9.99 12.90
CA LEU A 87 -7.04 9.70 14.33
C LEU A 87 -8.17 10.38 15.10
N ASP A 88 -8.57 11.60 14.71
CA ASP A 88 -9.71 12.28 15.34
C ASP A 88 -11.04 11.57 15.05
N GLU A 89 -11.24 10.97 13.87
CA GLU A 89 -12.43 10.15 13.57
C GLU A 89 -12.44 8.84 14.38
N LEU A 90 -11.27 8.18 14.56
CA LEU A 90 -11.17 7.00 15.42
C LEU A 90 -11.42 7.33 16.89
N ASP A 91 -10.90 8.46 17.37
CA ASP A 91 -11.15 8.99 18.72
C ASP A 91 -12.65 9.28 18.95
N ALA A 92 -13.29 9.89 17.96
CA ALA A 92 -14.72 10.16 17.98
C ALA A 92 -15.54 8.85 18.00
N ALA A 93 -15.13 7.82 17.26
CA ALA A 93 -15.77 6.50 17.30
C ALA A 93 -15.64 5.85 18.66
N ALA A 94 -14.45 5.86 19.28
CA ALA A 94 -14.25 5.34 20.63
C ALA A 94 -15.11 6.05 21.68
N LYS A 95 -15.27 7.38 21.57
CA LYS A 95 -16.17 8.18 22.44
C LYS A 95 -17.65 7.85 22.26
N ARG A 96 -18.06 7.35 21.08
CA ARG A 96 -19.42 6.80 20.88
C ARG A 96 -19.63 5.41 21.47
N GLY A 97 -18.57 4.76 21.98
CA GLY A 97 -18.62 3.40 22.51
C GLY A 97 -18.10 2.32 21.56
N VAL A 98 -17.65 2.68 20.37
CA VAL A 98 -17.06 1.74 19.40
C VAL A 98 -15.71 1.25 19.93
N ARG A 99 -15.48 -0.06 19.94
CA ARG A 99 -14.18 -0.64 20.28
C ARG A 99 -13.21 -0.41 19.13
N VAL A 100 -12.19 0.40 19.34
CA VAL A 100 -11.13 0.69 18.39
C VAL A 100 -9.86 -0.07 18.75
N ARG A 101 -9.37 -0.92 17.81
CA ARG A 101 -8.07 -1.60 17.91
C ARG A 101 -7.16 -1.10 16.80
N LEU A 102 -6.06 -0.46 17.15
CA LEU A 102 -5.09 0.09 16.21
C LEU A 102 -3.76 -0.64 16.32
N ILE A 103 -3.32 -1.31 15.24
CA ILE A 103 -1.94 -1.82 15.09
C ILE A 103 -1.18 -0.93 14.12
N VAL A 104 0.01 -0.50 14.52
CA VAL A 104 0.95 0.20 13.64
C VAL A 104 2.35 -0.38 13.77
N ASP A 105 3.09 -0.35 12.66
CA ASP A 105 4.51 -0.69 12.68
C ASP A 105 5.34 0.45 13.28
N ASP A 106 6.31 0.12 14.13
CA ASP A 106 7.07 1.13 14.87
C ASP A 106 7.93 2.05 13.99
N ILE A 107 8.48 1.53 12.89
CA ILE A 107 9.35 2.32 12.00
C ILE A 107 8.55 3.41 11.29
N GLY A 108 7.31 3.11 10.91
CA GLY A 108 6.45 4.01 10.16
C GLY A 108 5.68 5.05 11.00
N THR A 109 5.94 5.15 12.32
CA THR A 109 5.17 6.01 13.24
C THR A 109 6.04 6.97 14.03
N SER A 110 6.78 7.84 13.33
CA SER A 110 7.60 8.85 13.98
C SER A 110 6.76 9.86 14.74
N ARG A 111 7.17 10.17 16.00
CA ARG A 111 6.60 11.23 16.87
C ARG A 111 5.17 11.00 17.37
N LEU A 112 4.55 9.85 17.08
CA LEU A 112 3.18 9.56 17.49
C LEU A 112 3.06 8.84 18.86
N ASP A 113 4.15 8.41 19.49
CA ASP A 113 4.13 7.68 20.76
C ASP A 113 3.25 8.35 21.84
N ALA A 114 3.41 9.67 22.02
CA ALA A 114 2.64 10.41 23.02
C ALA A 114 1.14 10.50 22.66
N ARG A 115 0.82 10.70 21.39
CA ARG A 115 -0.55 10.77 20.91
C ARG A 115 -1.25 9.42 21.03
N PHE A 116 -0.59 8.35 20.64
CA PHE A 116 -1.11 6.98 20.80
C PHE A 116 -1.31 6.62 22.27
N ALA A 117 -0.37 6.99 23.16
CA ALA A 117 -0.54 6.77 24.58
C ALA A 117 -1.73 7.55 25.18
N ILE A 118 -1.99 8.77 24.69
CA ILE A 118 -3.16 9.57 25.11
C ILE A 118 -4.48 8.91 24.63
N LEU A 119 -4.51 8.42 23.38
CA LEU A 119 -5.69 7.73 22.85
C LEU A 119 -5.97 6.43 23.60
N ALA A 120 -4.93 5.67 23.94
CA ALA A 120 -5.05 4.41 24.68
C ALA A 120 -5.49 4.56 26.15
N GLU A 121 -5.58 5.79 26.67
CA GLU A 121 -6.19 6.03 27.99
C GLU A 121 -7.73 5.95 27.97
N GLN A 122 -8.34 5.96 26.77
CA GLN A 122 -9.79 5.82 26.63
C GLN A 122 -10.19 4.34 26.74
N PRO A 123 -11.31 4.04 27.40
CA PRO A 123 -11.74 2.65 27.67
C PRO A 123 -11.91 1.81 26.39
N ASN A 124 -12.31 2.44 25.28
CA ASN A 124 -12.64 1.76 24.02
C ASN A 124 -11.56 1.93 22.95
N PHE A 125 -10.36 2.41 23.30
CA PHE A 125 -9.29 2.62 22.34
C PHE A 125 -8.01 1.89 22.75
N GLU A 126 -7.64 0.86 22.01
CA GLU A 126 -6.40 0.11 22.23
C GLU A 126 -5.41 0.37 21.09
N VAL A 127 -4.14 0.62 21.43
CA VAL A 127 -3.05 0.78 20.47
C VAL A 127 -1.96 -0.23 20.74
N ARG A 128 -1.57 -0.98 19.72
CA ARG A 128 -0.44 -1.90 19.77
C ARG A 128 0.60 -1.55 18.69
N ILE A 129 1.85 -1.63 19.09
CA ILE A 129 2.99 -1.36 18.21
C ILE A 129 3.62 -2.68 17.77
N TYR A 130 3.71 -2.87 16.46
CA TYR A 130 4.34 -4.04 15.90
C TYR A 130 5.86 -3.87 15.86
N ASN A 131 6.57 -4.89 16.33
CA ASN A 131 8.03 -5.02 16.30
C ASN A 131 8.79 -3.76 16.78
N PRO A 132 8.52 -3.27 18.02
CA PRO A 132 9.01 -1.99 18.48
C PRO A 132 10.52 -1.93 18.65
N CYS A 133 11.08 -0.75 18.41
CA CYS A 133 12.46 -0.39 18.74
C CYS A 133 12.62 -0.26 20.25
N VAL A 134 13.70 -0.80 20.80
CA VAL A 134 14.02 -0.67 22.24
C VAL A 134 14.50 0.74 22.55
N VAL A 135 15.39 1.29 21.71
CA VAL A 135 15.83 2.68 21.77
C VAL A 135 14.83 3.53 20.99
N ARG A 136 14.05 4.35 21.73
CA ARG A 136 13.00 5.16 21.09
C ARG A 136 13.52 6.33 20.28
N TRP A 137 14.73 6.81 20.59
CA TRP A 137 15.36 7.89 19.84
C TRP A 137 16.88 7.89 20.02
N PRO A 138 17.67 7.97 18.94
CA PRO A 138 17.25 7.79 17.54
C PRO A 138 16.96 6.31 17.21
N LYS A 139 15.82 6.03 16.58
CA LYS A 139 15.40 4.65 16.25
C LYS A 139 16.43 3.86 15.42
N PRO A 140 17.15 4.45 14.43
CA PRO A 140 18.11 3.70 13.61
C PRO A 140 19.23 2.98 14.40
N VAL A 141 19.59 3.47 15.58
CA VAL A 141 20.60 2.79 16.44
C VAL A 141 20.23 1.35 16.74
N ASN A 142 18.95 1.02 16.76
CA ASN A 142 18.49 -0.35 17.02
C ASN A 142 18.95 -1.36 15.94
N TYR A 143 19.21 -0.93 14.71
CA TYR A 143 19.69 -1.80 13.64
C TYR A 143 21.09 -2.37 13.91
N LEU A 144 21.92 -1.70 14.73
CA LEU A 144 23.24 -2.17 15.10
C LEU A 144 23.22 -3.48 15.91
N PHE A 145 22.12 -3.74 16.64
CA PHE A 145 22.03 -4.92 17.53
C PHE A 145 20.79 -5.78 17.33
N ALA A 146 19.84 -5.34 16.51
CA ALA A 146 18.58 -6.04 16.26
C ALA A 146 18.20 -6.11 14.77
N PHE A 147 19.20 -6.08 13.86
CA PHE A 147 18.99 -6.00 12.40
C PHE A 147 18.02 -7.05 11.89
N LYS A 148 18.25 -8.35 12.16
CA LYS A 148 17.40 -9.44 11.67
C LYS A 148 15.92 -9.25 12.06
N ARG A 149 15.67 -8.89 13.33
CA ARG A 149 14.32 -8.65 13.81
C ARG A 149 13.70 -7.41 13.16
N LEU A 150 14.43 -6.30 13.14
CA LEU A 150 13.94 -5.02 12.65
C LEU A 150 13.82 -4.98 11.12
N ASN A 151 14.48 -5.88 10.40
CA ASN A 151 14.35 -5.97 8.96
C ASN A 151 13.01 -6.61 8.52
N CYS A 152 12.33 -7.35 9.39
CA CYS A 152 11.00 -7.91 9.14
C CYS A 152 9.92 -6.91 9.58
N ARG A 153 9.09 -6.42 8.64
CA ARG A 153 8.09 -5.37 8.90
C ARG A 153 6.67 -5.87 8.62
N MET A 154 5.72 -5.30 9.34
CA MET A 154 4.30 -5.48 9.06
C MET A 154 3.89 -4.52 7.93
N HIS A 155 3.85 -5.03 6.71
CA HIS A 155 3.49 -4.22 5.56
C HIS A 155 2.00 -4.36 5.15
N ALA A 156 1.25 -5.20 5.84
CA ALA A 156 -0.20 -5.34 5.70
C ALA A 156 -0.95 -4.05 6.08
N LYS A 157 -2.02 -3.73 5.36
CA LYS A 157 -2.88 -2.56 5.58
C LYS A 157 -4.33 -2.98 5.47
N SER A 158 -5.09 -2.74 6.56
CA SER A 158 -6.54 -2.95 6.58
C SER A 158 -7.25 -1.93 7.45
N PHE A 159 -8.49 -1.65 7.13
CA PHE A 159 -9.39 -0.79 7.89
C PHE A 159 -10.78 -1.43 7.86
N THR A 160 -11.17 -2.08 8.95
CA THR A 160 -12.39 -2.89 9.02
C THR A 160 -13.36 -2.29 10.02
N ALA A 161 -14.59 -2.06 9.59
CA ALA A 161 -15.69 -1.53 10.41
C ALA A 161 -16.73 -2.63 10.65
N ASP A 162 -17.09 -2.85 11.91
CA ASP A 162 -18.10 -3.80 12.39
C ASP A 162 -17.97 -5.21 11.80
N SER A 163 -16.80 -5.61 11.35
CA SER A 163 -16.59 -6.85 10.58
C SER A 163 -17.54 -7.02 9.38
N GLN A 164 -18.12 -5.91 8.88
CA GLN A 164 -19.06 -5.88 7.76
C GLN A 164 -18.46 -5.26 6.51
N ALA A 165 -17.58 -4.27 6.65
CA ALA A 165 -16.86 -3.65 5.53
C ALA A 165 -15.39 -3.49 5.86
N THR A 166 -14.55 -3.67 4.85
CA THR A 166 -13.09 -3.54 4.98
C THR A 166 -12.47 -2.81 3.80
N ILE A 167 -11.39 -2.07 4.05
CA ILE A 167 -10.54 -1.50 3.01
C ILE A 167 -9.18 -2.17 3.12
N VAL A 168 -8.72 -2.78 2.02
CA VAL A 168 -7.40 -3.41 1.88
C VAL A 168 -6.70 -2.79 0.67
N GLY A 169 -5.38 -2.65 0.72
CA GLY A 169 -4.65 -2.13 -0.45
C GLY A 169 -3.22 -1.70 -0.16
N GLY A 170 -2.71 -0.79 -0.99
CA GLY A 170 -1.33 -0.31 -0.92
C GLY A 170 -1.14 0.91 -0.02
N ARG A 171 -2.18 1.74 0.19
CA ARG A 171 -2.04 3.03 0.88
C ARG A 171 -1.73 2.89 2.36
N ASN A 172 -0.73 3.63 2.80
CA ASN A 172 -0.53 3.95 4.20
C ASN A 172 -1.34 5.20 4.61
N ILE A 173 -1.14 5.71 5.83
CA ILE A 173 -1.78 6.92 6.33
C ILE A 173 -0.79 8.08 6.29
N GLY A 174 -1.04 9.03 5.39
CA GLY A 174 -0.21 10.21 5.17
C GLY A 174 -0.74 11.08 4.03
N ASP A 175 -0.35 12.35 4.04
CA ASP A 175 -0.82 13.36 3.07
C ASP A 175 -0.50 12.99 1.62
N GLU A 176 0.62 12.29 1.39
CA GLU A 176 1.03 11.78 0.09
C GLU A 176 0.11 10.69 -0.47
N TYR A 177 -0.50 9.88 0.39
CA TYR A 177 -1.41 8.80 -0.02
C TYR A 177 -2.85 9.29 -0.28
N PHE A 178 -3.24 10.40 0.35
CA PHE A 178 -4.62 10.90 0.31
C PHE A 178 -4.80 12.21 -0.43
N ALA A 179 -3.80 12.61 -1.21
CA ALA A 179 -3.82 13.87 -1.97
C ALA A 179 -4.13 15.09 -1.10
N ALA A 180 -3.60 15.10 0.13
CA ALA A 180 -3.74 16.20 1.07
C ALA A 180 -2.61 17.23 0.96
N ARG A 181 -1.59 16.98 0.12
CA ARG A 181 -0.53 17.92 -0.28
C ARG A 181 -0.48 18.04 -1.81
N LYS A 182 0.12 19.13 -2.32
CA LYS A 182 0.17 19.38 -3.77
C LYS A 182 1.26 18.59 -4.49
N GLU A 183 2.38 18.32 -3.83
CA GLU A 183 3.58 17.72 -4.42
C GLU A 183 3.91 16.38 -3.76
N GLY A 184 4.64 15.53 -4.47
CA GLY A 184 5.13 14.24 -3.97
C GLY A 184 4.02 13.29 -3.54
N GLN A 185 2.95 13.20 -4.32
CA GLN A 185 1.86 12.27 -4.07
C GLN A 185 2.18 10.88 -4.62
N PHE A 186 1.49 9.87 -4.08
CA PHE A 186 1.57 8.51 -4.57
C PHE A 186 0.36 8.14 -5.43
N ALA A 187 0.64 7.51 -6.57
CA ALA A 187 -0.37 6.76 -7.32
C ALA A 187 -0.50 5.38 -6.69
N ASP A 188 -1.63 5.10 -6.04
CA ASP A 188 -1.85 3.87 -5.29
C ASP A 188 -3.29 3.38 -5.44
N LEU A 189 -3.55 2.12 -5.07
CA LEU A 189 -4.86 1.50 -5.20
C LEU A 189 -5.25 0.76 -3.93
N ASP A 190 -6.45 1.05 -3.43
CA ASP A 190 -7.14 0.25 -2.43
C ASP A 190 -8.43 -0.34 -3.00
N VAL A 191 -8.98 -1.30 -2.31
CA VAL A 191 -10.31 -1.87 -2.55
C VAL A 191 -11.13 -1.81 -1.27
N LEU A 192 -12.33 -1.22 -1.34
CA LEU A 192 -13.38 -1.38 -0.35
C LEU A 192 -14.09 -2.70 -0.66
N ALA A 193 -14.20 -3.58 0.33
CA ALA A 193 -14.85 -4.86 0.20
C ALA A 193 -15.89 -5.07 1.30
N VAL A 194 -16.96 -5.78 0.94
CA VAL A 194 -18.07 -6.18 1.82
C VAL A 194 -18.42 -7.65 1.58
N GLY A 195 -19.17 -8.29 2.49
CA GLY A 195 -19.64 -9.67 2.33
C GLY A 195 -18.60 -10.71 2.75
N ALA A 196 -18.57 -11.87 2.08
CA ALA A 196 -17.90 -13.11 2.53
C ALA A 196 -16.41 -12.96 2.91
N ILE A 197 -15.68 -12.03 2.27
CA ILE A 197 -14.24 -11.84 2.52
C ILE A 197 -13.93 -11.11 3.85
N VAL A 198 -14.86 -10.33 4.38
CA VAL A 198 -14.58 -9.44 5.52
C VAL A 198 -14.25 -10.21 6.80
N PRO A 199 -14.96 -11.30 7.17
CA PRO A 199 -14.58 -12.15 8.30
C PRO A 199 -13.17 -12.75 8.19
N GLU A 200 -12.69 -13.04 6.98
CA GLU A 200 -11.31 -13.53 6.77
C GLU A 200 -10.28 -12.45 7.09
N VAL A 201 -10.53 -11.21 6.63
CA VAL A 201 -9.68 -10.05 6.95
C VAL A 201 -9.67 -9.78 8.46
N ALA A 202 -10.83 -9.86 9.12
CA ALA A 202 -10.94 -9.67 10.57
C ALA A 202 -10.17 -10.75 11.35
N LYS A 203 -10.24 -12.02 10.93
CA LYS A 203 -9.44 -13.10 11.53
C LYS A 203 -7.94 -12.94 11.30
N ALA A 204 -7.53 -12.46 10.11
CA ALA A 204 -6.14 -12.14 9.84
C ALA A 204 -5.64 -11.01 10.74
N PHE A 205 -6.42 -9.95 10.94
CA PHE A 205 -6.11 -8.90 11.90
C PHE A 205 -5.91 -9.46 13.31
N ASP A 206 -6.79 -10.36 13.80
CA ASP A 206 -6.69 -10.98 15.10
C ASP A 206 -5.39 -11.78 15.27
N ALA A 207 -4.92 -12.45 14.23
CA ALA A 207 -3.66 -13.17 14.26
C ALA A 207 -2.47 -12.22 14.52
N TYR A 208 -2.47 -11.02 13.91
CA TYR A 208 -1.47 -9.99 14.21
C TYR A 208 -1.68 -9.40 15.61
N TRP A 209 -2.91 -9.03 15.93
CA TRP A 209 -3.27 -8.40 17.20
C TRP A 209 -2.84 -9.22 18.42
N ASN A 210 -3.05 -10.52 18.37
CA ASN A 210 -2.70 -11.46 19.44
C ASN A 210 -1.28 -12.04 19.30
N GLY A 211 -0.52 -11.59 18.30
CA GLY A 211 0.82 -12.08 18.00
C GLY A 211 1.87 -11.62 19.00
N SER A 212 2.92 -12.43 19.19
CA SER A 212 4.03 -12.15 20.14
C SER A 212 4.90 -10.94 19.75
N HIS A 213 4.70 -10.37 18.56
CA HIS A 213 5.48 -9.25 18.03
C HIS A 213 4.81 -7.89 18.19
N VAL A 214 3.62 -7.85 18.75
CA VAL A 214 2.88 -6.63 19.06
C VAL A 214 2.92 -6.36 20.56
N HIS A 215 3.05 -5.10 20.90
CA HIS A 215 3.16 -4.65 22.29
C HIS A 215 2.22 -3.47 22.51
N PRO A 216 1.44 -3.46 23.61
CA PRO A 216 0.66 -2.29 23.99
C PRO A 216 1.52 -1.05 24.10
N ILE A 217 0.99 0.10 23.62
CA ILE A 217 1.72 1.36 23.59
C ILE A 217 2.18 1.80 25.00
N GLU A 218 1.46 1.43 26.06
CA GLU A 218 1.75 1.74 27.46
C GLU A 218 3.07 1.07 27.92
N ASN A 219 3.46 -0.03 27.29
CA ASN A 219 4.73 -0.71 27.56
C ASN A 219 5.93 -0.08 26.86
N ILE A 220 5.67 0.82 25.89
CA ILE A 220 6.66 1.37 24.96
C ILE A 220 6.83 2.88 25.15
N ALA A 221 5.72 3.62 25.18
CA ALA A 221 5.72 5.05 25.33
C ALA A 221 6.23 5.48 26.72
N ARG A 222 6.91 6.62 26.77
CA ARG A 222 7.20 7.27 28.04
C ARG A 222 5.92 7.80 28.65
N ARG A 223 5.88 7.87 30.00
CA ARG A 223 4.74 8.46 30.71
C ARG A 223 4.44 9.86 30.17
N VAL A 224 3.20 10.07 29.73
CA VAL A 224 2.76 11.35 29.18
C VAL A 224 2.61 12.36 30.32
N THR A 225 3.39 13.45 30.27
CA THR A 225 3.27 14.56 31.22
C THR A 225 2.11 15.48 30.85
N SER A 226 1.61 16.27 31.83
CA SER A 226 0.58 17.28 31.56
C SER A 226 1.04 18.32 30.51
N ALA A 227 2.33 18.64 30.48
CA ALA A 227 2.90 19.54 29.48
C ALA A 227 2.86 18.92 28.07
N THR A 228 3.25 17.64 27.94
CA THR A 228 3.18 16.88 26.68
C THR A 228 1.74 16.79 26.20
N ARG A 229 0.79 16.46 27.08
CA ARG A 229 -0.64 16.39 26.74
C ARG A 229 -1.16 17.71 26.19
N ARG A 230 -0.88 18.82 26.89
CA ARG A 230 -1.27 20.16 26.40
C ARG A 230 -0.61 20.52 25.06
N ALA A 231 0.63 20.09 24.82
CA ALA A 231 1.31 20.32 23.54
C ALA A 231 0.65 19.53 22.40
N VAL A 232 0.37 18.24 22.59
CA VAL A 232 -0.32 17.39 21.62
C VAL A 232 -1.71 17.94 21.30
N GLU A 233 -2.50 18.32 22.32
CA GLU A 233 -3.84 18.86 22.13
C GLU A 233 -3.82 20.21 21.40
N ARG A 234 -2.91 21.11 21.73
CA ARG A 234 -2.74 22.38 21.01
C ARG A 234 -2.39 22.17 19.55
N ALA A 235 -1.49 21.21 19.24
CA ALA A 235 -1.12 20.86 17.87
C ALA A 235 -2.32 20.31 17.09
N ARG A 236 -3.06 19.38 17.70
CA ARG A 236 -4.28 18.79 17.16
C ARG A 236 -5.34 19.86 16.81
N VAL A 237 -5.68 20.70 17.78
CA VAL A 237 -6.67 21.78 17.59
C VAL A 237 -6.23 22.75 16.50
N ARG A 238 -4.96 23.21 16.55
CA ARG A 238 -4.43 24.12 15.53
C ARG A 238 -4.54 23.54 14.12
N LEU A 239 -4.22 22.27 13.96
CA LEU A 239 -4.33 21.61 12.66
C LEU A 239 -5.77 21.47 12.23
N ALA A 240 -6.65 21.02 13.14
CA ALA A 240 -8.07 20.78 12.86
C ALA A 240 -8.84 22.02 12.39
N ILE A 241 -8.49 23.22 12.92
CA ILE A 241 -9.12 24.51 12.55
C ILE A 241 -8.38 25.25 11.44
N SER A 242 -7.30 24.68 10.90
CA SER A 242 -6.52 25.34 9.85
C SER A 242 -7.33 25.47 8.55
N THR A 243 -7.08 26.54 7.80
CA THR A 243 -7.68 26.73 6.44
C THR A 243 -7.35 25.55 5.51
N ARG A 244 -6.19 24.90 5.71
CA ARG A 244 -5.80 23.71 4.96
C ARG A 244 -6.72 22.53 5.28
N ALA A 245 -7.02 22.28 6.55
CA ALA A 245 -7.94 21.23 6.97
C ALA A 245 -9.37 21.48 6.47
N GLU A 246 -9.83 22.71 6.53
CA GLU A 246 -11.16 23.10 6.05
C GLU A 246 -11.30 22.85 4.54
N ARG A 247 -10.34 23.32 3.74
CA ARG A 247 -10.31 23.06 2.29
C ARG A 247 -10.29 21.58 1.99
N TYR A 248 -9.42 20.82 2.66
CA TYR A 248 -9.32 19.39 2.44
C TYR A 248 -10.61 18.64 2.76
N ARG A 249 -11.26 18.95 3.90
CA ARG A 249 -12.57 18.37 4.24
C ARG A 249 -13.64 18.73 3.21
N LYS A 250 -13.64 19.97 2.71
CA LYS A 250 -14.57 20.41 1.65
C LYS A 250 -14.34 19.60 0.38
N ASP A 251 -13.08 19.49 -0.07
CA ASP A 251 -12.72 18.72 -1.25
C ASP A 251 -13.14 17.25 -1.14
N VAL A 252 -12.93 16.63 0.03
CA VAL A 252 -13.34 15.24 0.31
C VAL A 252 -14.84 15.07 0.24
N ARG A 253 -15.62 16.01 0.83
CA ARG A 253 -17.09 15.97 0.81
C ARG A 253 -17.69 16.16 -0.60
N GLN A 254 -16.97 16.85 -1.47
CA GLN A 254 -17.39 17.08 -2.87
C GLN A 254 -17.07 15.89 -3.79
N ARG A 255 -16.42 14.84 -3.29
CA ARG A 255 -16.17 13.65 -4.08
C ARG A 255 -17.46 12.88 -4.32
N ARG A 256 -17.64 12.39 -5.55
CA ARG A 256 -18.81 11.59 -5.93
C ARG A 256 -18.95 10.36 -5.02
N LEU A 257 -17.86 9.66 -4.73
CA LEU A 257 -17.87 8.49 -3.85
C LEU A 257 -18.43 8.84 -2.46
N PHE A 258 -18.11 10.03 -1.92
CA PHE A 258 -18.63 10.46 -0.63
C PHE A 258 -20.16 10.51 -0.63
N GLY A 259 -20.77 11.11 -1.67
CA GLY A 259 -22.23 11.14 -1.85
C GLY A 259 -22.80 9.72 -2.04
N GLU A 260 -22.22 8.92 -2.95
CA GLU A 260 -22.66 7.53 -3.21
C GLU A 260 -22.66 6.65 -1.94
N MET A 261 -21.69 6.84 -1.04
CA MET A 261 -21.66 6.12 0.24
C MET A 261 -22.71 6.62 1.24
N ILE A 262 -22.94 7.93 1.31
CA ILE A 262 -23.96 8.52 2.20
C ILE A 262 -25.36 8.09 1.75
N ASP A 263 -25.63 8.19 0.45
CA ASP A 263 -26.94 7.91 -0.13
C ASP A 263 -27.18 6.40 -0.31
N GLY A 264 -26.16 5.62 0.05
CA GLY A 264 -26.18 4.19 -0.13
C GLY A 264 -26.27 3.74 -1.60
N THR A 265 -25.87 4.52 -2.57
CA THR A 265 -25.95 4.22 -4.02
C THR A 265 -24.63 3.69 -4.60
N ILE A 266 -23.67 3.37 -3.75
CA ILE A 266 -22.36 2.88 -4.18
C ILE A 266 -22.49 1.58 -5.00
N SER A 267 -21.97 1.60 -6.22
CA SER A 267 -21.98 0.42 -7.09
C SER A 267 -20.81 -0.51 -6.75
N MET A 268 -21.11 -1.76 -6.42
CA MET A 268 -20.15 -2.83 -6.14
C MET A 268 -20.03 -3.79 -7.31
N THR A 269 -18.85 -4.38 -7.49
CA THR A 269 -18.65 -5.56 -8.35
C THR A 269 -18.63 -6.78 -7.45
N TRP A 270 -19.66 -7.63 -7.57
CA TRP A 270 -19.76 -8.87 -6.81
C TRP A 270 -18.98 -9.98 -7.50
N ALA A 271 -18.10 -10.63 -6.75
CA ALA A 271 -17.25 -11.70 -7.25
C ALA A 271 -16.73 -12.56 -6.09
N CYS A 272 -16.31 -13.79 -6.39
CA CYS A 272 -15.50 -14.57 -5.46
C CYS A 272 -14.17 -13.87 -5.22
N SER A 273 -13.70 -13.90 -3.98
CA SER A 273 -12.39 -13.38 -3.63
C SER A 273 -11.75 -14.20 -2.53
N ARG A 274 -10.43 -14.14 -2.46
CA ARG A 274 -9.61 -14.84 -1.47
C ARG A 274 -8.66 -13.85 -0.83
N LEU A 275 -8.48 -13.98 0.47
CA LEU A 275 -7.49 -13.23 1.20
C LEU A 275 -6.11 -13.87 0.99
N ILE A 276 -5.18 -13.09 0.45
CA ILE A 276 -3.76 -13.45 0.43
C ILE A 276 -3.12 -12.72 1.61
N ASN A 277 -2.69 -13.47 2.59
CA ASN A 277 -2.11 -12.92 3.82
C ASN A 277 -0.90 -13.73 4.25
N HIS A 278 0.23 -13.08 4.48
CA HIS A 278 1.41 -13.73 5.00
C HIS A 278 1.32 -13.84 6.53
N ASP A 279 1.38 -15.05 7.05
CA ASP A 279 1.42 -15.25 8.50
C ASP A 279 2.69 -14.62 9.08
N TYR A 280 2.53 -13.81 10.12
CA TYR A 280 3.67 -13.21 10.82
C TYR A 280 4.66 -14.25 11.39
N ARG A 281 4.23 -15.51 11.55
CA ARG A 281 5.05 -16.65 12.03
C ARG A 281 5.98 -17.19 10.95
N ASP A 282 5.63 -17.00 9.68
CA ASP A 282 6.36 -17.57 8.54
C ASP A 282 7.46 -16.64 8.02
N ARG A 283 7.50 -15.39 8.48
CA ARG A 283 8.50 -14.42 8.05
C ARG A 283 9.93 -14.84 8.44
N GLY A 284 10.87 -14.58 7.54
CA GLY A 284 12.27 -14.92 7.71
C GLY A 284 12.57 -16.42 7.64
N ARG A 285 11.58 -17.29 7.32
CA ARG A 285 11.77 -18.71 7.09
C ARG A 285 12.09 -19.06 5.65
N GLY A 286 11.73 -18.19 4.71
CA GLY A 286 11.94 -18.41 3.29
C GLY A 286 13.39 -18.13 2.88
N GLN A 287 14.24 -19.14 2.91
CA GLN A 287 15.56 -19.13 2.25
C GLN A 287 15.51 -19.90 0.91
N GLY A 288 14.33 -19.98 0.31
CA GLY A 288 14.18 -20.56 -1.02
C GLY A 288 14.61 -19.60 -2.14
N PRO A 289 14.78 -20.09 -3.37
CA PRO A 289 15.02 -19.23 -4.52
C PRO A 289 13.84 -18.26 -4.68
N THR A 290 14.16 -17.00 -4.87
CA THR A 290 13.15 -15.97 -5.19
C THR A 290 12.87 -16.04 -6.68
N ASP A 291 11.84 -16.72 -7.04
CA ASP A 291 11.36 -16.92 -8.41
C ASP A 291 9.96 -16.29 -8.61
N LEU A 292 9.40 -16.42 -9.80
CA LEU A 292 8.10 -15.85 -10.13
C LEU A 292 6.98 -16.36 -9.20
N SER A 293 7.05 -17.60 -8.77
CA SER A 293 6.02 -18.20 -7.90
C SER A 293 6.03 -17.60 -6.49
N THR A 294 7.18 -17.12 -6.03
CA THR A 294 7.34 -16.45 -4.73
C THR A 294 7.14 -14.93 -4.82
N LEU A 295 7.42 -14.33 -5.99
CA LEU A 295 7.24 -12.89 -6.23
C LEU A 295 5.80 -12.51 -6.50
N MET A 296 5.03 -13.41 -7.10
CA MET A 296 3.60 -13.20 -7.28
C MET A 296 2.81 -13.59 -6.02
N PRO A 297 1.75 -12.85 -5.68
CA PRO A 297 0.84 -13.26 -4.61
C PRO A 297 0.31 -14.67 -4.85
N ALA A 298 0.23 -15.47 -3.80
CA ALA A 298 -0.24 -16.85 -3.90
C ALA A 298 -1.66 -16.95 -4.47
N GLY A 299 -1.98 -18.08 -5.10
CA GLY A 299 -3.33 -18.40 -5.56
C GLY A 299 -3.71 -17.90 -6.95
N PHE A 300 -2.82 -17.19 -7.66
CA PHE A 300 -3.02 -16.92 -9.08
C PHE A 300 -2.96 -18.23 -9.90
N GLU A 301 -3.78 -18.27 -10.95
CA GLU A 301 -3.58 -19.25 -12.01
C GLU A 301 -2.29 -18.93 -12.78
N GLN A 302 -1.67 -19.96 -13.35
CA GLN A 302 -0.51 -19.74 -14.21
C GLN A 302 -0.93 -18.90 -15.44
N PRO A 303 -0.26 -17.77 -15.72
CA PRO A 303 -0.59 -16.93 -16.88
C PRO A 303 -0.45 -17.72 -18.19
N ARG A 304 -1.49 -17.67 -19.04
CA ARG A 304 -1.53 -18.35 -20.34
C ARG A 304 -1.67 -17.38 -21.52
N ARG A 305 -2.24 -16.19 -21.30
CA ARG A 305 -2.50 -15.17 -22.33
C ARG A 305 -1.86 -13.84 -21.98
N GLU A 306 -2.04 -13.40 -20.74
CA GLU A 306 -1.53 -12.11 -20.32
C GLU A 306 -1.19 -12.06 -18.83
N LEU A 307 -0.15 -11.30 -18.51
CA LEU A 307 0.25 -10.94 -17.15
C LEU A 307 0.50 -9.43 -17.10
N ASP A 308 -0.29 -8.73 -16.31
CA ASP A 308 -0.15 -7.32 -16.03
C ASP A 308 0.38 -7.11 -14.61
N VAL A 309 1.50 -6.40 -14.49
CA VAL A 309 2.15 -6.11 -13.21
C VAL A 309 2.22 -4.60 -13.02
N ILE A 310 1.61 -4.09 -11.96
CA ILE A 310 1.79 -2.71 -11.50
C ILE A 310 2.42 -2.79 -10.11
N SER A 311 3.68 -2.36 -10.01
CA SER A 311 4.41 -2.41 -8.74
C SER A 311 5.37 -1.25 -8.63
N GLY A 312 5.23 -0.45 -7.56
CA GLY A 312 6.12 0.68 -7.28
C GLY A 312 7.57 0.23 -7.12
N TYR A 313 7.78 -0.97 -6.56
CA TYR A 313 9.08 -1.66 -6.47
C TYR A 313 9.01 -2.94 -7.27
N PHE A 314 9.80 -3.02 -8.33
CA PHE A 314 9.88 -4.17 -9.22
C PHE A 314 11.31 -4.68 -9.26
N VAL A 315 11.57 -5.78 -8.54
CA VAL A 315 12.89 -6.44 -8.47
C VAL A 315 12.70 -7.93 -8.72
N PRO A 316 12.62 -8.36 -10.00
CA PRO A 316 12.24 -9.72 -10.35
C PRO A 316 13.31 -10.76 -10.02
N THR A 317 14.50 -10.37 -9.61
CA THR A 317 15.69 -11.23 -9.45
C THR A 317 16.16 -11.85 -10.78
N ALA A 318 17.25 -12.58 -10.77
CA ALA A 318 17.72 -13.31 -11.97
C ALA A 318 16.75 -14.44 -12.38
N ALA A 319 16.25 -15.19 -11.38
CA ALA A 319 15.32 -16.30 -11.64
C ALA A 319 13.96 -15.83 -12.15
N GLY A 320 13.34 -14.87 -11.48
CA GLY A 320 12.06 -14.30 -11.94
C GLY A 320 12.18 -13.57 -13.28
N THR A 321 13.31 -12.90 -13.57
CA THR A 321 13.60 -12.31 -14.88
C THR A 321 13.61 -13.38 -15.98
N ALA A 322 14.30 -14.51 -15.75
CA ALA A 322 14.33 -15.61 -16.70
C ALA A 322 12.93 -16.20 -16.94
N GLN A 323 12.14 -16.37 -15.88
CA GLN A 323 10.78 -16.92 -15.98
C GLN A 323 9.81 -15.96 -16.67
N LEU A 324 9.86 -14.63 -16.39
CA LEU A 324 9.07 -13.63 -17.11
C LEU A 324 9.43 -13.57 -18.59
N ALA A 325 10.73 -13.67 -18.90
CA ALA A 325 11.23 -13.74 -20.29
C ALA A 325 10.72 -14.99 -21.00
N GLU A 326 10.69 -16.14 -20.33
CA GLU A 326 10.19 -17.39 -20.89
C GLU A 326 8.66 -17.34 -21.12
N LEU A 327 7.90 -16.81 -20.17
CA LEU A 327 6.46 -16.56 -20.37
C LEU A 327 6.21 -15.69 -21.62
N SER A 328 6.98 -14.62 -21.79
CA SER A 328 6.84 -13.75 -22.97
C SER A 328 7.17 -14.48 -24.27
N ARG A 329 8.26 -15.27 -24.29
CA ARG A 329 8.63 -16.07 -25.49
C ARG A 329 7.62 -17.16 -25.82
N SER A 330 6.94 -17.72 -24.81
CA SER A 330 5.86 -18.71 -25.00
C SER A 330 4.55 -18.10 -25.49
N GLY A 331 4.52 -16.78 -25.75
CA GLY A 331 3.36 -16.08 -26.31
C GLY A 331 2.46 -15.41 -25.28
N VAL A 332 2.80 -15.45 -23.99
CA VAL A 332 2.08 -14.67 -22.97
C VAL A 332 2.43 -13.20 -23.07
N ARG A 333 1.44 -12.33 -23.17
CA ARG A 333 1.63 -10.88 -23.15
C ARG A 333 1.99 -10.42 -21.74
N VAL A 334 3.25 -10.10 -21.50
CA VAL A 334 3.72 -9.60 -20.21
C VAL A 334 3.94 -8.09 -20.25
N ARG A 335 3.29 -7.34 -19.35
CA ARG A 335 3.40 -5.88 -19.22
C ARG A 335 3.71 -5.51 -17.77
N VAL A 336 4.64 -4.59 -17.60
CA VAL A 336 5.08 -4.13 -16.26
C VAL A 336 5.07 -2.61 -16.24
N LEU A 337 4.41 -2.04 -15.22
CA LEU A 337 4.52 -0.63 -14.85
C LEU A 337 5.23 -0.52 -13.51
N THR A 338 6.34 0.24 -13.48
CA THR A 338 7.11 0.52 -12.27
C THR A 338 7.57 1.99 -12.22
N ASN A 339 8.40 2.37 -11.26
CA ASN A 339 9.00 3.70 -11.19
C ASN A 339 10.29 3.78 -12.01
N SER A 340 10.52 4.91 -12.70
CA SER A 340 11.85 5.29 -13.15
C SER A 340 12.76 5.57 -11.95
N PHE A 341 14.06 5.69 -12.16
CA PHE A 341 15.00 6.07 -11.11
C PHE A 341 14.63 7.41 -10.44
N ALA A 342 14.22 8.38 -11.24
CA ALA A 342 13.87 9.70 -10.74
C ALA A 342 12.51 9.75 -10.02
N ALA A 343 11.62 8.78 -10.27
CA ALA A 343 10.31 8.69 -9.65
C ALA A 343 10.30 7.85 -8.37
N THR A 344 11.28 6.94 -8.17
CA THR A 344 11.29 6.08 -6.98
C THR A 344 11.68 6.85 -5.72
N ASP A 345 10.99 6.61 -4.63
CA ASP A 345 11.32 7.11 -3.30
C ASP A 345 12.47 6.33 -2.63
N VAL A 346 12.78 5.13 -3.12
CA VAL A 346 13.87 4.27 -2.63
C VAL A 346 14.83 3.91 -3.77
N GLY A 347 15.81 4.77 -4.05
CA GLY A 347 16.77 4.58 -5.15
C GLY A 347 17.55 3.26 -5.12
N PHE A 348 17.70 2.64 -3.94
CA PHE A 348 18.34 1.34 -3.79
C PHE A 348 17.56 0.19 -4.47
N VAL A 349 16.24 0.23 -4.46
CA VAL A 349 15.39 -0.75 -5.15
C VAL A 349 15.64 -0.75 -6.65
N HIS A 350 15.88 0.43 -7.22
CA HIS A 350 16.14 0.59 -8.63
C HIS A 350 17.44 -0.11 -9.09
N THR A 351 18.43 -0.24 -8.21
CA THR A 351 19.66 -0.97 -8.54
C THR A 351 19.44 -2.47 -8.75
N GLY A 352 18.39 -3.04 -8.13
CA GLY A 352 17.97 -4.42 -8.38
C GLY A 352 17.11 -4.59 -9.65
N TYR A 353 16.44 -3.53 -10.09
CA TYR A 353 15.61 -3.54 -11.30
C TYR A 353 16.40 -3.27 -12.59
N ALA A 354 17.28 -2.27 -12.57
CA ALA A 354 17.96 -1.79 -13.78
C ALA A 354 18.65 -2.90 -14.62
N PRO A 355 19.34 -3.89 -14.02
CA PRO A 355 19.95 -4.99 -14.78
C PRO A 355 18.95 -5.93 -15.46
N CYS A 356 17.70 -5.95 -15.01
CA CYS A 356 16.67 -6.83 -15.55
C CYS A 356 16.01 -6.29 -16.82
N ARG A 357 16.15 -4.99 -17.12
CA ARG A 357 15.53 -4.34 -18.28
C ARG A 357 15.93 -4.98 -19.62
N PRO A 358 17.25 -5.10 -19.97
CA PRO A 358 17.64 -5.63 -21.27
C PRO A 358 17.12 -7.04 -21.54
N PRO A 359 17.28 -8.05 -20.65
CA PRO A 359 16.80 -9.39 -20.93
C PRO A 359 15.27 -9.50 -21.01
N LEU A 360 14.52 -8.69 -20.24
CA LEU A 360 13.06 -8.64 -20.33
C LEU A 360 12.60 -8.04 -21.66
N LEU A 361 13.18 -6.91 -22.07
CA LEU A 361 12.88 -6.25 -23.35
C LEU A 361 13.24 -7.16 -24.54
N ALA A 362 14.39 -7.83 -24.51
CA ALA A 362 14.81 -8.78 -25.55
C ALA A 362 13.85 -9.97 -25.68
N ALA A 363 13.16 -10.34 -24.63
CA ALA A 363 12.13 -11.38 -24.65
C ALA A 363 10.74 -10.89 -25.07
N GLY A 364 10.57 -9.59 -25.32
CA GLY A 364 9.28 -9.00 -25.73
C GLY A 364 8.39 -8.51 -24.58
N VAL A 365 8.88 -8.57 -23.33
CA VAL A 365 8.17 -7.96 -22.19
C VAL A 365 8.05 -6.46 -22.40
N LYS A 366 6.85 -5.91 -22.22
CA LYS A 366 6.59 -4.46 -22.29
C LYS A 366 6.86 -3.81 -20.96
N LEU A 367 7.86 -2.95 -20.88
CA LEU A 367 8.23 -2.19 -19.68
C LEU A 367 7.80 -0.74 -19.83
N PHE A 368 7.12 -0.26 -18.79
CA PHE A 368 6.67 1.12 -18.64
C PHE A 368 7.21 1.69 -17.33
N GLU A 369 7.68 2.94 -17.36
CA GLU A 369 8.21 3.60 -16.17
C GLU A 369 7.49 4.93 -15.93
N MET A 370 7.08 5.13 -14.66
CA MET A 370 6.53 6.41 -14.23
C MET A 370 7.59 7.50 -14.32
N PRO A 371 7.28 8.66 -14.93
CA PRO A 371 8.15 9.83 -14.90
C PRO A 371 8.23 10.42 -13.48
N ALA A 372 9.28 11.20 -13.23
CA ALA A 372 9.38 11.97 -11.98
C ALA A 372 8.21 12.96 -11.85
N PRO A 373 7.78 13.28 -10.62
CA PRO A 373 6.67 14.21 -10.38
C PRO A 373 6.83 15.59 -11.06
N ASP A 374 8.07 16.08 -11.14
CA ASP A 374 8.38 17.40 -11.70
C ASP A 374 8.83 17.35 -13.18
N ASP A 375 8.86 16.14 -13.77
CA ASP A 375 9.30 15.92 -15.13
C ASP A 375 8.18 16.24 -16.12
N LYS A 376 8.27 17.41 -16.73
CA LYS A 376 7.31 17.87 -17.73
C LYS A 376 7.70 17.36 -19.12
N PRO A 377 6.73 17.00 -19.97
CA PRO A 377 7.01 16.69 -21.36
C PRO A 377 7.69 17.87 -22.04
N LYS A 378 8.62 17.60 -22.97
CA LYS A 378 9.42 18.61 -23.66
C LYS A 378 8.60 19.48 -24.61
N THR A 379 7.51 18.94 -25.10
CA THR A 379 6.54 19.62 -25.96
C THR A 379 5.25 19.87 -25.17
N ALA A 380 4.52 20.94 -25.53
CA ALA A 380 3.23 21.25 -24.93
C ALA A 380 2.21 20.19 -25.40
N ALA A 381 2.20 19.07 -24.69
CA ALA A 381 1.32 17.95 -24.99
C ALA A 381 -0.13 18.42 -25.02
N LYS A 382 -0.84 18.14 -26.10
CA LYS A 382 -2.29 18.27 -26.15
C LYS A 382 -2.86 17.49 -24.97
N PHE A 383 -3.65 18.14 -24.16
CA PHE A 383 -4.39 17.53 -23.06
C PHE A 383 -5.25 16.37 -23.59
N VAL A 384 -4.69 15.18 -23.66
CA VAL A 384 -5.45 13.97 -23.97
C VAL A 384 -6.44 13.77 -22.81
N ARG A 385 -7.72 13.76 -23.13
CA ARG A 385 -8.77 13.47 -22.15
C ARG A 385 -8.63 12.01 -21.74
N ALA A 386 -8.01 11.78 -20.60
CA ALA A 386 -8.00 10.48 -19.98
C ALA A 386 -9.44 10.01 -19.74
N THR A 387 -9.82 8.92 -20.36
CA THR A 387 -11.20 8.40 -20.37
C THR A 387 -11.51 7.60 -19.10
N SER A 388 -10.49 7.01 -18.44
CA SER A 388 -10.67 6.25 -17.21
C SER A 388 -10.34 7.06 -15.96
N ALA A 389 -11.02 6.72 -14.84
CA ALA A 389 -10.76 7.33 -13.54
C ALA A 389 -9.32 7.09 -13.06
N ARG A 390 -8.73 5.94 -13.46
CA ARG A 390 -7.36 5.52 -13.10
C ARG A 390 -6.29 6.33 -13.84
N ALA A 391 -6.47 6.57 -15.13
CA ALA A 391 -5.56 7.41 -15.93
C ALA A 391 -5.59 8.87 -15.49
N ARG A 392 -6.77 9.37 -15.12
CA ARG A 392 -6.87 10.69 -14.49
C ARG A 392 -6.08 10.76 -13.19
N ALA A 393 -6.11 9.69 -12.38
CA ALA A 393 -5.34 9.63 -11.14
C ALA A 393 -3.83 9.61 -11.37
N LEU A 394 -3.36 8.98 -12.43
CA LEU A 394 -1.93 8.98 -12.81
C LEU A 394 -1.48 10.34 -13.38
N ARG A 395 -2.35 11.04 -14.11
CA ARG A 395 -2.02 12.26 -14.83
C ARG A 395 -2.07 13.54 -14.00
N ASP A 396 -3.05 13.67 -13.11
CA ASP A 396 -3.41 14.98 -12.53
C ASP A 396 -2.47 15.49 -11.44
N GLU A 397 -1.46 14.70 -10.98
CA GLU A 397 -0.78 15.05 -9.73
C GLU A 397 0.74 14.80 -9.67
N GLY A 398 1.43 14.45 -10.79
CA GLY A 398 2.89 14.20 -10.77
C GLY A 398 3.27 13.22 -9.65
N ARG A 399 3.05 11.91 -9.84
CA ARG A 399 3.07 10.95 -8.75
C ARG A 399 4.14 9.88 -8.90
N SER A 400 4.77 9.51 -7.81
CA SER A 400 5.49 8.25 -7.69
C SER A 400 4.49 7.09 -7.59
N LEU A 401 4.77 5.97 -8.25
CA LEU A 401 3.93 4.78 -8.18
C LEU A 401 4.14 4.06 -6.85
N HIS A 402 3.04 3.77 -6.16
CA HIS A 402 3.05 2.96 -4.95
C HIS A 402 2.03 1.80 -4.99
N ALA A 403 1.21 1.69 -6.04
CA ALA A 403 0.25 0.61 -6.22
C ALA A 403 0.94 -0.76 -6.38
N LYS A 404 0.30 -1.81 -5.88
CA LYS A 404 0.66 -3.22 -6.03
C LYS A 404 -0.58 -3.95 -6.51
N THR A 405 -0.65 -4.11 -7.83
CA THR A 405 -1.82 -4.68 -8.50
C THR A 405 -1.36 -5.59 -9.63
N TYR A 406 -1.89 -6.77 -9.68
CA TYR A 406 -1.54 -7.78 -10.67
C TYR A 406 -2.81 -8.26 -11.38
N GLY A 407 -2.72 -8.51 -12.67
CA GLY A 407 -3.81 -9.07 -13.49
C GLY A 407 -3.34 -10.28 -14.27
N VAL A 408 -4.16 -11.33 -14.30
CA VAL A 408 -3.87 -12.58 -15.03
C VAL A 408 -5.03 -12.92 -15.94
N ASP A 409 -4.73 -13.14 -17.21
CA ASP A 409 -5.59 -13.68 -18.27
C ASP A 409 -6.95 -12.97 -18.46
N GLY A 410 -7.06 -11.71 -18.01
CA GLY A 410 -8.32 -10.98 -18.01
C GLY A 410 -9.39 -11.61 -17.10
N LYS A 411 -9.00 -12.42 -16.12
CA LYS A 411 -9.88 -13.16 -15.21
C LYS A 411 -9.70 -12.76 -13.76
N GLN A 412 -8.45 -12.68 -13.30
CA GLN A 412 -8.09 -12.45 -11.91
C GLN A 412 -7.39 -11.12 -11.74
N VAL A 413 -7.66 -10.46 -10.63
CA VAL A 413 -6.95 -9.24 -10.22
C VAL A 413 -6.61 -9.31 -8.75
N TYR A 414 -5.37 -8.96 -8.41
CA TYR A 414 -4.92 -8.75 -7.04
C TYR A 414 -4.79 -7.26 -6.74
N VAL A 415 -5.26 -6.87 -5.57
CA VAL A 415 -5.05 -5.52 -5.01
C VAL A 415 -4.57 -5.68 -3.57
N GLY A 416 -3.39 -5.16 -3.24
CA GLY A 416 -2.85 -5.35 -1.91
C GLY A 416 -1.58 -4.56 -1.62
N SER A 417 -0.78 -5.08 -0.71
CA SER A 417 0.43 -4.44 -0.22
C SER A 417 1.74 -5.06 -0.77
N ALA A 418 1.69 -6.25 -1.37
CA ALA A 418 2.87 -6.98 -1.82
C ALA A 418 3.47 -6.37 -3.09
N ASN A 419 4.70 -5.85 -3.01
CA ASN A 419 5.49 -5.46 -4.18
C ASN A 419 6.04 -6.70 -4.89
N PHE A 420 6.48 -6.50 -6.13
CA PHE A 420 7.18 -7.53 -6.90
C PHE A 420 8.67 -7.51 -6.56
N ASP A 421 9.00 -7.86 -5.33
CA ASP A 421 10.38 -7.82 -4.82
C ASP A 421 10.65 -8.91 -3.75
N PRO A 422 11.92 -9.28 -3.51
CA PRO A 422 12.29 -10.28 -2.52
C PRO A 422 11.89 -9.92 -1.09
N ARG A 423 11.81 -8.62 -0.76
CA ARG A 423 11.43 -8.17 0.56
C ARG A 423 9.96 -8.48 0.86
N SER A 424 9.07 -8.23 -0.09
CA SER A 424 7.67 -8.62 0.02
C SER A 424 7.47 -10.13 0.05
N ALA A 425 8.31 -10.88 -0.71
CA ALA A 425 8.26 -12.33 -0.74
C ALA A 425 8.70 -13.00 0.59
N HIS A 426 9.74 -12.46 1.26
CA HIS A 426 10.42 -13.19 2.34
C HIS A 426 10.50 -12.48 3.70
N LEU A 427 10.44 -11.17 3.74
CA LEU A 427 10.73 -10.39 4.95
C LEU A 427 9.51 -9.68 5.53
N ASN A 428 8.70 -9.09 4.69
CA ASN A 428 7.51 -8.39 5.13
C ASN A 428 6.34 -9.35 5.32
N THR A 429 5.40 -8.95 6.13
CA THR A 429 4.08 -9.55 6.11
C THR A 429 3.17 -8.70 5.25
N GLU A 430 2.60 -9.28 4.23
CA GLU A 430 1.80 -8.62 3.22
C GLU A 430 0.34 -9.09 3.28
N MET A 431 -0.59 -8.27 2.78
CA MET A 431 -2.01 -8.60 2.70
C MET A 431 -2.60 -8.05 1.41
N GLY A 432 -3.52 -8.77 0.80
CA GLY A 432 -4.27 -8.31 -0.36
C GLY A 432 -5.43 -9.22 -0.70
N LEU A 433 -6.28 -8.76 -1.60
CA LEU A 433 -7.41 -9.55 -2.12
C LEU A 433 -7.11 -10.00 -3.54
N LEU A 434 -7.19 -11.30 -3.77
CA LEU A 434 -7.25 -11.89 -5.10
C LEU A 434 -8.73 -12.07 -5.47
N ILE A 435 -9.14 -11.36 -6.51
CA ILE A 435 -10.56 -11.22 -6.90
C ILE A 435 -10.74 -11.89 -8.24
N ASP A 436 -11.62 -12.88 -8.31
CA ASP A 436 -11.97 -13.60 -9.53
C ASP A 436 -13.04 -12.81 -10.30
N SER A 437 -12.63 -11.71 -10.96
CA SER A 437 -13.51 -10.79 -11.66
C SER A 437 -12.99 -10.46 -13.05
N PRO A 438 -13.55 -11.09 -14.10
CA PRO A 438 -13.21 -10.75 -15.48
C PRO A 438 -13.45 -9.28 -15.84
N ARG A 439 -14.43 -8.64 -15.20
CA ARG A 439 -14.68 -7.21 -15.40
C ARG A 439 -13.53 -6.38 -14.89
N MET A 440 -13.11 -6.55 -13.63
CA MET A 440 -12.04 -5.78 -13.02
C MET A 440 -10.68 -6.07 -13.67
N ALA A 441 -10.42 -7.34 -14.03
CA ALA A 441 -9.20 -7.75 -14.71
C ALA A 441 -9.09 -7.11 -16.11
N ARG A 442 -10.20 -7.10 -16.89
CA ARG A 442 -10.23 -6.39 -18.18
C ARG A 442 -10.08 -4.88 -18.04
N GLU A 443 -10.68 -4.26 -17.02
CA GLU A 443 -10.49 -2.84 -16.74
C GLU A 443 -9.01 -2.52 -16.46
N LEU A 444 -8.30 -3.39 -15.74
CA LEU A 444 -6.86 -3.29 -15.52
C LEU A 444 -6.08 -3.42 -16.84
N SER A 445 -6.33 -4.47 -17.62
CA SER A 445 -5.67 -4.71 -18.90
C SER A 445 -5.90 -3.55 -19.88
N GLN A 446 -7.13 -3.06 -20.00
CA GLN A 446 -7.46 -1.90 -20.83
C GLN A 446 -6.77 -0.62 -20.39
N SER A 447 -6.47 -0.46 -19.08
CA SER A 447 -5.75 0.71 -18.62
C SER A 447 -4.31 0.75 -19.14
N PHE A 448 -3.68 -0.40 -19.38
CA PHE A 448 -2.37 -0.45 -20.07
C PHE A 448 -2.45 -0.02 -21.51
N ASP A 449 -3.54 -0.40 -22.21
CA ASP A 449 -3.68 -0.14 -23.64
C ASP A 449 -4.02 1.33 -23.96
N ARG A 450 -4.75 2.00 -23.05
CA ARG A 450 -5.31 3.34 -23.32
C ARG A 450 -4.69 4.45 -22.48
N ASP A 451 -4.35 4.16 -21.24
CA ASP A 451 -4.09 5.22 -20.27
C ASP A 451 -2.64 5.22 -19.79
N ILE A 452 -2.09 4.02 -19.52
CA ILE A 452 -0.74 3.89 -19.01
C ILE A 452 0.26 4.17 -20.12
N SER A 453 0.11 3.52 -21.28
CA SER A 453 1.02 3.66 -22.40
C SER A 453 1.16 5.09 -22.93
N GLU A 454 0.19 5.97 -22.69
CA GLU A 454 0.19 7.36 -23.12
C GLU A 454 0.72 8.36 -22.09
N ASN A 455 1.01 7.92 -20.85
CA ASN A 455 1.37 8.81 -19.75
C ASN A 455 2.67 8.45 -19.02
N VAL A 456 3.50 7.61 -19.62
CA VAL A 456 4.70 7.03 -19.03
C VAL A 456 5.88 7.04 -20.01
N TYR A 457 7.04 6.65 -19.53
CA TYR A 457 8.13 6.25 -20.42
C TYR A 457 7.89 4.82 -20.92
N CYS A 458 7.86 4.63 -22.23
CA CYS A 458 7.89 3.32 -22.87
C CYS A 458 9.35 2.92 -23.13
N LEU A 459 9.74 1.72 -22.66
CA LEU A 459 11.10 1.22 -22.83
C LEU A 459 11.23 0.32 -24.05
N SER A 460 12.34 0.43 -24.74
CA SER A 460 12.71 -0.42 -25.88
C SER A 460 14.21 -0.72 -25.89
N LEU A 461 14.64 -1.69 -26.70
CA LEU A 461 16.06 -1.91 -27.00
C LEU A 461 16.42 -1.25 -28.32
N GLY A 462 17.52 -0.48 -28.30
CA GLY A 462 18.17 -0.03 -29.53
C GLY A 462 18.91 -1.17 -30.23
N GLU A 463 19.35 -0.93 -31.47
CA GLU A 463 20.15 -1.88 -32.25
C GLU A 463 21.50 -2.24 -31.57
N ASP A 464 22.00 -1.32 -30.75
CA ASP A 464 23.20 -1.49 -29.93
C ASP A 464 22.95 -2.32 -28.62
N GLY A 465 21.73 -2.86 -28.45
CA GLY A 465 21.32 -3.63 -27.25
C GLY A 465 21.13 -2.77 -25.97
N ARG A 466 21.19 -1.44 -26.10
CA ARG A 466 20.99 -0.54 -24.97
C ARG A 466 19.53 -0.15 -24.83
N VAL A 467 19.11 0.06 -23.57
CA VAL A 467 17.74 0.52 -23.27
C VAL A 467 17.55 1.95 -23.78
N ARG A 468 16.39 2.20 -24.36
CA ARG A 468 15.91 3.50 -24.83
C ARG A 468 14.62 3.83 -24.10
N TRP A 469 14.41 5.11 -23.81
CA TRP A 469 13.21 5.65 -23.17
C TRP A 469 12.48 6.56 -24.16
N THR A 470 11.23 6.29 -24.42
CA THR A 470 10.36 7.12 -25.23
C THR A 470 9.31 7.74 -24.32
N ASP A 471 9.29 9.06 -24.24
CA ASP A 471 8.25 9.75 -23.46
C ASP A 471 6.95 9.77 -24.26
N ALA A 472 6.00 8.95 -23.86
CA ALA A 472 4.72 8.82 -24.56
C ALA A 472 3.80 10.05 -24.38
N ARG A 473 4.19 11.00 -23.53
CA ARG A 473 3.46 12.27 -23.31
C ARG A 473 3.82 13.35 -24.34
N ASP A 474 4.92 13.17 -25.07
CA ASP A 474 5.38 14.10 -26.08
C ASP A 474 4.57 13.96 -27.38
N ASP A 475 4.36 15.08 -28.10
CA ASP A 475 3.66 15.09 -29.40
C ASP A 475 4.48 14.41 -30.49
N ASP A 476 5.82 14.45 -30.42
CA ASP A 476 6.77 13.77 -31.30
C ASP A 476 7.76 12.96 -30.45
N PRO A 477 7.36 11.76 -29.96
CA PRO A 477 8.13 10.99 -29.01
C PRO A 477 9.41 10.42 -29.64
N GLN A 478 10.56 10.87 -29.14
CA GLN A 478 11.88 10.39 -29.56
C GLN A 478 12.47 9.44 -28.52
N ALA A 479 13.13 8.37 -29.01
CA ALA A 479 13.77 7.39 -28.14
C ALA A 479 15.12 7.93 -27.60
N GLU A 480 15.18 8.20 -26.30
CA GLU A 480 16.38 8.72 -25.64
C GLU A 480 17.32 7.60 -25.20
N PRO A 481 18.65 7.77 -25.39
CA PRO A 481 19.63 6.76 -25.02
C PRO A 481 19.98 6.75 -23.52
N THR A 482 19.46 7.69 -22.76
CA THR A 482 19.76 7.83 -21.32
C THR A 482 18.49 7.91 -20.51
N GLU A 483 18.50 7.28 -19.34
CA GLU A 483 17.37 7.32 -18.43
C GLU A 483 17.03 8.76 -18.04
N PRO A 484 15.77 9.21 -18.26
CA PRO A 484 15.35 10.58 -17.98
C PRO A 484 15.49 10.94 -16.49
N GLY A 485 15.76 12.23 -16.22
CA GLY A 485 15.90 12.72 -14.86
C GLY A 485 17.15 12.23 -14.10
N THR A 486 18.10 11.55 -14.80
CA THR A 486 19.33 11.03 -14.18
C THR A 486 20.57 11.86 -14.55
N THR A 487 21.54 11.91 -13.65
CA THR A 487 22.89 12.46 -13.89
C THR A 487 23.88 11.34 -14.23
N VAL A 488 25.01 11.69 -14.83
CA VAL A 488 26.11 10.72 -15.06
C VAL A 488 26.52 10.05 -13.75
N PHE A 489 26.61 10.82 -12.66
CA PHE A 489 26.97 10.31 -11.34
C PHE A 489 25.94 9.28 -10.83
N SER A 490 24.64 9.57 -10.92
CA SER A 490 23.60 8.63 -10.47
C SER A 490 23.61 7.33 -11.29
N ARG A 491 23.83 7.40 -12.59
CA ARG A 491 23.94 6.21 -13.47
C ARG A 491 25.14 5.34 -13.12
N VAL A 492 26.32 5.95 -12.89
CA VAL A 492 27.52 5.25 -12.45
C VAL A 492 27.29 4.59 -11.09
N LEU A 493 26.68 5.32 -10.14
CA LEU A 493 26.37 4.79 -8.81
C LEU A 493 25.41 3.59 -8.90
N VAL A 494 24.33 3.68 -9.67
CA VAL A 494 23.41 2.55 -9.92
C VAL A 494 24.15 1.37 -10.53
N SER A 495 25.00 1.60 -11.54
CA SER A 495 25.79 0.53 -12.18
C SER A 495 26.78 -0.15 -11.24
N LEU A 496 27.36 0.57 -10.30
CA LEU A 496 28.27 0.00 -9.30
C LEU A 496 27.50 -0.79 -8.24
N LEU A 497 26.42 -0.24 -7.74
CA LEU A 497 25.60 -0.86 -6.71
C LEU A 497 24.84 -2.08 -7.22
N SER A 498 24.46 -2.12 -8.51
CA SER A 498 23.80 -3.30 -9.10
C SER A 498 24.70 -4.55 -9.19
N ARG A 499 26.02 -4.41 -8.99
CA ARG A 499 26.96 -5.53 -8.88
C ARG A 499 27.02 -6.16 -7.48
N VAL A 500 26.44 -5.46 -6.48
CA VAL A 500 26.32 -5.98 -5.12
C VAL A 500 25.06 -6.87 -5.06
N PRO A 501 25.11 -8.08 -4.45
CA PRO A 501 23.95 -8.95 -4.33
C PRO A 501 22.90 -8.35 -3.37
N ILE A 502 22.22 -7.31 -3.83
CA ILE A 502 21.27 -6.50 -3.10
C ILE A 502 20.03 -7.32 -2.73
N GLU A 503 19.70 -8.32 -3.54
CA GLU A 503 18.58 -9.25 -3.35
C GLU A 503 18.51 -9.86 -1.93
N ARG A 504 19.66 -9.96 -1.25
CA ARG A 504 19.74 -10.47 0.14
C ARG A 504 19.30 -9.44 1.20
N TYR A 505 19.19 -8.18 0.83
CA TYR A 505 18.86 -7.06 1.73
C TYR A 505 17.52 -6.40 1.37
N LEU A 506 17.03 -6.65 0.19
CA LEU A 506 15.67 -6.42 -0.29
C LEU A 506 14.85 -7.69 -0.04
#